data_96cadebe3d73fcf841c465b0f81dfa82
#
_entry.id   96cadebe3d73fcf841c465b0f81dfa82
#
_cell.length_a   1.000
_cell.length_b   1.000
_cell.length_c   1.000
_cell.angle_alpha   90.00
_cell.angle_beta   90.00
_cell.angle_gamma   90.00
#
_symmetry.space_group_name_H-M   'P 1'
#
loop_
_entity.id
_entity.type
_entity.pdbx_description
1 polymer ?
#
loop_
_entity_poly.entity_id
_entity_poly.type
_entity_poly.pdbx_seq_one_letter_code
_entity_poly.pdbx_strand_id
1 'polypeptide(L)' 'MDKTRQTKAESLHEWKSQMADFLLERAQKFGDITLHIKAADLIGMKEVIRRKIIKGLPLWEVDRVWLKNNLK' A
#
# COMPACT_ATOMS: atom_id res chain seq x y z
N MET A 1 4.24 5.24 -30.93
CA MET A 1 4.07 5.14 -30.43
C MET A 1 4.36 4.77 -29.43
N ASP A 2 4.67 4.88 -28.92
CA ASP A 2 5.17 4.45 -28.08
C ASP A 2 4.57 4.62 -26.90
N LYS A 3 3.61 5.16 -26.81
CA LYS A 3 2.99 5.17 -25.71
C LYS A 3 2.75 3.90 -25.23
N THR A 4 2.73 3.01 -25.92
CA THR A 4 2.56 1.69 -25.44
C THR A 4 3.79 1.14 -24.86
N ARG A 5 4.97 1.86 -25.05
CA ARG A 5 6.17 1.32 -24.61
C ARG A 5 6.39 1.81 -23.28
N GLN A 6 5.82 1.37 -22.18
CA GLN A 6 6.22 1.71 -20.84
C GLN A 6 7.55 1.09 -20.51
N THR A 7 8.34 1.76 -19.72
CA THR A 7 9.57 1.16 -19.26
C THR A 7 9.21 0.05 -18.29
N LYS A 8 10.12 -0.87 -18.07
CA LYS A 8 9.88 -1.94 -17.13
C LYS A 8 9.64 -1.40 -15.75
N ALA A 9 10.35 -0.35 -15.37
CA ALA A 9 10.20 0.24 -14.05
C ALA A 9 8.80 0.81 -13.86
N GLU A 10 8.27 1.47 -14.88
CA GLU A 10 6.94 2.04 -14.80
C GLU A 10 5.87 0.95 -14.70
N SER A 11 6.02 -0.07 -15.52
CA SER A 11 5.08 -1.17 -15.50
C SER A 11 5.07 -1.88 -14.17
N LEU A 12 6.26 -2.12 -13.63
CA LEU A 12 6.38 -2.80 -12.35
C LEU A 12 5.81 -1.95 -11.23
N HIS A 13 6.06 -0.65 -11.25
CA HIS A 13 5.53 0.25 -10.24
C HIS A 13 4.00 0.25 -10.27
N GLU A 14 3.44 0.29 -11.45
CA GLU A 14 2.00 0.28 -11.62
C GLU A 14 1.40 -1.01 -11.10
N TRP A 15 2.04 -2.12 -11.41
CA TRP A 15 1.57 -3.42 -10.95
C TRP A 15 1.59 -3.50 -9.42
N LYS A 16 2.68 -3.03 -8.81
CA LYS A 16 2.79 -3.06 -7.36
C LYS A 16 1.73 -2.18 -6.71
N SER A 17 1.46 -1.04 -7.31
CA SER A 17 0.46 -0.13 -6.80
C SER A 17 -0.93 -0.77 -6.79
N GLN A 18 -1.30 -1.40 -7.90
CA GLN A 18 -2.59 -2.04 -8.02
C GLN A 18 -2.72 -3.23 -7.10
N MET A 19 -1.66 -4.02 -7.00
CA MET A 19 -1.68 -5.19 -6.13
C MET A 19 -1.78 -4.78 -4.68
N ALA A 20 -1.07 -3.72 -4.29
CA ALA A 20 -1.13 -3.22 -2.93
C ALA A 20 -2.52 -2.74 -2.57
N ASP A 21 -3.19 -2.04 -3.48
CA ASP A 21 -4.57 -1.61 -3.25
C ASP A 21 -5.48 -2.79 -3.02
N PHE A 22 -5.33 -3.81 -3.85
CA PHE A 22 -6.13 -5.01 -3.74
C PHE A 22 -5.91 -5.69 -2.38
N LEU A 23 -4.64 -5.83 -2.01
CA LEU A 23 -4.29 -6.46 -0.74
C LEU A 23 -4.80 -5.67 0.45
N LEU A 24 -4.71 -4.35 0.39
CA LEU A 24 -5.20 -3.52 1.48
C LEU A 24 -6.71 -3.64 1.65
N GLU A 25 -7.45 -3.69 0.55
CA GLU A 25 -8.88 -3.83 0.63
C GLU A 25 -9.26 -5.19 1.23
N ARG A 26 -8.55 -6.23 0.81
CA ARG A 26 -8.84 -7.55 1.37
C ARG A 26 -8.41 -7.65 2.83
N ALA A 27 -7.28 -7.03 3.17
CA ALA A 27 -6.83 -7.02 4.55
C ALA A 27 -7.86 -6.36 5.45
N GLN A 28 -8.41 -5.25 4.97
CA GLN A 28 -9.42 -4.52 5.73
C GLN A 28 -10.69 -5.34 5.87
N LYS A 29 -11.10 -5.99 4.80
CA LYS A 29 -12.33 -6.76 4.81
C LYS A 29 -12.26 -7.96 5.74
N PHE A 30 -11.13 -8.63 5.78
CA PHE A 30 -10.97 -9.85 6.57
C PHE A 30 -10.17 -9.67 7.87
N GLY A 31 -9.68 -8.48 8.12
CA GLY A 31 -8.85 -8.23 9.29
C GLY A 31 -7.55 -9.01 9.24
N ASP A 32 -7.00 -9.23 8.05
CA ASP A 32 -5.84 -10.09 7.87
C ASP A 32 -4.54 -9.29 7.83
N ILE A 33 -3.78 -9.36 8.92
CA ILE A 33 -2.53 -8.62 9.02
C ILE A 33 -1.50 -9.10 8.00
N THR A 34 -1.56 -10.35 7.61
CA THR A 34 -0.61 -10.87 6.63
C THR A 34 -0.74 -10.16 5.29
N LEU A 35 -1.96 -9.90 4.86
CA LEU A 35 -2.20 -9.19 3.62
C LEU A 35 -1.74 -7.74 3.74
N HIS A 36 -1.93 -7.15 4.90
CA HIS A 36 -1.47 -5.79 5.15
C HIS A 36 0.05 -5.71 5.04
N ILE A 37 0.74 -6.69 5.62
CA ILE A 37 2.20 -6.72 5.58
C ILE A 37 2.68 -6.89 4.13
N LYS A 38 2.00 -7.72 3.35
CA LYS A 38 2.38 -7.90 1.95
C LYS A 38 2.22 -6.61 1.17
N ALA A 39 1.15 -5.87 1.43
CA ALA A 39 0.96 -4.59 0.76
C ALA A 39 2.08 -3.62 1.14
N ALA A 40 2.43 -3.59 2.43
CA ALA A 40 3.50 -2.72 2.89
C ALA A 40 4.84 -3.10 2.27
N ASP A 41 5.07 -4.39 2.04
CA ASP A 41 6.29 -4.82 1.38
C ASP A 41 6.36 -4.33 -0.06
N LEU A 42 5.23 -4.19 -0.71
CA LEU A 42 5.20 -3.76 -2.10
C LEU A 42 5.38 -2.26 -2.25
N ILE A 43 4.74 -1.47 -1.41
CA ILE A 43 4.74 -0.01 -1.59
C ILE A 43 5.28 0.76 -0.39
N GLY A 44 5.57 0.10 0.71
CA GLY A 44 6.08 0.76 1.90
C GLY A 44 4.99 1.22 2.84
N MET A 45 5.30 1.28 4.13
CA MET A 45 4.31 1.67 5.13
C MET A 45 3.80 3.09 4.96
N LYS A 46 4.68 4.00 4.57
CA LYS A 46 4.26 5.39 4.37
C LYS A 46 3.15 5.47 3.33
N GLU A 47 3.32 4.76 2.23
CA GLU A 47 2.34 4.79 1.16
C GLU A 47 1.07 4.04 1.56
N VAL A 48 1.21 2.98 2.33
CA VAL A 48 0.05 2.24 2.83
C VAL A 48 -0.83 3.17 3.67
N ILE A 49 -0.21 3.90 4.58
CA ILE A 49 -0.93 4.80 5.47
C ILE A 49 -1.59 5.92 4.68
N ARG A 50 -0.85 6.46 3.72
CA ARG A 50 -1.38 7.53 2.87
C ARG A 50 -2.64 7.06 2.15
N ARG A 51 -2.62 5.85 1.61
CA ARG A 51 -3.78 5.31 0.90
C ARG A 51 -4.95 5.07 1.82
N LYS A 52 -4.69 4.61 3.04
CA LYS A 52 -5.77 4.43 4.00
C LYS A 52 -6.45 5.75 4.29
N ILE A 53 -5.67 6.81 4.47
CA ILE A 53 -6.23 8.12 4.76
C ILE A 53 -7.08 8.61 3.59
N ILE A 54 -6.55 8.49 2.38
CA ILE A 54 -7.27 8.94 1.19
C ILE A 54 -8.57 8.16 1.00
N LYS A 55 -8.54 6.87 1.27
CA LYS A 55 -9.72 6.02 1.10
C LYS A 55 -10.66 6.04 2.29
N GLY A 56 -10.27 6.70 3.36
CA GLY A 56 -11.11 6.75 4.55
C GLY A 56 -11.10 5.47 5.34
N LEU A 57 -10.07 4.65 5.19
CA LEU A 57 -9.96 3.41 5.94
C LEU A 57 -9.33 3.67 7.30
N PRO A 58 -9.70 2.88 8.32
CA PRO A 58 -9.13 3.10 9.64
C PRO A 58 -7.67 2.70 9.69
N LEU A 59 -6.89 3.40 10.47
CA LEU A 59 -5.50 3.04 10.69
C LEU A 59 -5.45 1.95 11.75
N TRP A 60 -4.63 0.94 11.49
CA TRP A 60 -4.45 -0.14 12.43
C TRP A 60 -3.35 0.24 13.43
N GLU A 61 -3.19 -0.55 14.44
CA GLU A 61 -2.18 -0.25 15.44
C GLU A 61 -0.78 -0.24 14.83
N VAL A 62 -0.51 -1.16 13.91
CA VAL A 62 0.78 -1.21 13.25
C VAL A 62 1.06 0.10 12.50
N ASP A 63 0.02 0.69 11.93
CA ASP A 63 0.16 1.97 11.22
C ASP A 63 0.50 3.08 12.22
N ARG A 64 -0.19 3.10 13.34
CA ARG A 64 0.03 4.14 14.33
C ARG A 64 1.40 4.03 14.97
N VAL A 65 1.85 2.81 15.23
CA VAL A 65 3.19 2.59 15.77
C VAL A 65 4.24 3.08 14.79
N TRP A 66 4.05 2.78 13.50
CA TRP A 66 5.00 3.23 12.50
C TRP A 66 5.05 4.74 12.44
N LEU A 67 3.89 5.40 12.48
CA LEU A 67 3.84 6.86 12.45
C LEU A 67 4.57 7.45 13.66
N LYS A 68 4.31 6.89 14.83
CA LYS A 68 4.94 7.39 16.04
C LYS A 68 6.47 7.31 15.95
N ASN A 69 6.97 6.24 15.36
CA ASN A 69 8.41 6.05 15.27
C ASN A 69 9.07 6.81 14.13
N ASN A 70 8.31 7.22 13.13
CA ASN A 70 8.89 7.83 11.94
C ASN A 70 8.54 9.30 11.72
N LEU A 71 7.60 9.83 12.48
CA LEU A 71 7.24 11.23 12.38
C LEU A 71 7.67 11.94 13.64
N LYS A 72 8.91 12.25 13.73
CA LYS A 72 9.40 12.97 14.88
C LYS A 72 9.77 14.36 14.55
#